data_d4ce89f45d6a784ec8577a3e7034ecf3
#
_entry.id   d4ce89f45d6a784ec8577a3e7034ecf3
#
_cell.length_a   1.000
_cell.length_b   1.000
_cell.length_c   1.000
_cell.angle_alpha   90.00
_cell.angle_beta   90.00
_cell.angle_gamma   90.00
#
_symmetry.space_group_name_H-M   'P 1'
#
loop_
_entity.id
_entity.type
_entity.pdbx_description
1 polymer ?
#
loop_
_entity_poly.entity_id
_entity_poly.type
_entity_poly.pdbx_seq_one_letter_code
_entity_poly.pdbx_strand_id
1 'polypeptide(L)'
;VGMGAVEAALRDKPVIITEYGAPCAKIMIVGEGPGRDEDMEGRPFVGRAGQLLDRMFAAIGLSRSSDDADASIYITNVVPWRPPQNRDPSPIEIDMMLPFLRRHIALAKPEIIVAMGNISCQALLRKRGVTKLRGQWATGCGVDVMPMFHPAYLLRNPLAKREAWQDLQAVQERIR
;
A
#
# COMPACT_ATOMS: atom_id res chain seq x y z
N VAL A 1 -24.10 -1.72 5.49
CA VAL A 1 -24.01 -0.91 4.28
C VAL A 1 -23.95 -1.88 3.11
N GLY A 2 -25.00 -1.92 2.32
CA GLY A 2 -25.16 -2.93 1.28
C GLY A 2 -24.24 -2.71 0.07
N MET A 3 -24.11 -3.75 -0.74
CA MET A 3 -23.43 -3.75 -2.04
C MET A 3 -23.78 -2.55 -2.93
N GLY A 4 -24.99 -2.03 -2.84
CA GLY A 4 -25.45 -0.88 -3.60
C GLY A 4 -24.64 0.42 -3.40
N ALA A 5 -24.01 0.61 -2.24
CA ALA A 5 -23.15 1.79 -2.02
C ALA A 5 -21.80 1.64 -2.74
N VAL A 6 -21.28 0.43 -2.83
CA VAL A 6 -20.07 0.13 -3.62
C VAL A 6 -20.38 0.28 -5.12
N GLU A 7 -21.50 -0.27 -5.57
CA GLU A 7 -21.97 -0.11 -6.96
C GLU A 7 -22.20 1.36 -7.33
N ALA A 8 -22.79 2.16 -6.43
CA ALA A 8 -22.98 3.59 -6.67
C ALA A 8 -21.64 4.34 -6.74
N ALA A 9 -20.67 3.98 -5.89
CA ALA A 9 -19.34 4.59 -5.90
C ALA A 9 -18.52 4.22 -7.15
N LEU A 10 -18.79 3.05 -7.75
CA LEU A 10 -18.09 2.55 -8.94
C LEU A 10 -18.80 2.84 -10.26
N ARG A 11 -20.09 3.24 -10.22
CA ARG A 11 -20.96 3.34 -11.40
C ARG A 11 -20.46 4.27 -12.50
N ASP A 12 -19.76 5.33 -12.14
CA ASP A 12 -19.29 6.37 -13.08
C ASP A 12 -17.75 6.45 -13.15
N LYS A 13 -17.04 5.42 -12.67
CA LYS A 13 -15.58 5.42 -12.64
C LYS A 13 -15.02 4.11 -13.18
N PRO A 14 -13.96 4.17 -13.98
CA PRO A 14 -13.28 2.95 -14.39
C PRO A 14 -12.80 2.20 -13.13
N VAL A 15 -13.05 0.90 -13.12
CA VAL A 15 -12.48 0.02 -12.10
C VAL A 15 -10.98 -0.03 -12.33
N ILE A 16 -10.22 0.43 -11.34
CA ILE A 16 -8.76 0.42 -11.42
C ILE A 16 -8.28 -0.91 -10.91
N ILE A 17 -7.38 -1.54 -11.67
CA ILE A 17 -6.63 -2.72 -11.20
C ILE A 17 -5.76 -2.24 -10.06
N THR A 18 -5.98 -2.79 -8.88
CA THR A 18 -5.35 -2.33 -7.65
C THR A 18 -4.10 -3.08 -7.28
N GLU A 19 -3.75 -4.05 -8.08
CA GLU A 19 -2.64 -4.96 -7.80
C GLU A 19 -1.63 -4.97 -8.94
N TYR A 20 -0.38 -5.05 -8.58
CA TYR A 20 0.73 -5.23 -9.52
C TYR A 20 1.89 -5.95 -8.84
N GLY A 21 2.53 -6.84 -9.57
CA GLY A 21 3.66 -7.62 -9.08
C GLY A 21 3.33 -9.12 -9.00
N ALA A 22 4.23 -9.88 -8.39
CA ALA A 22 4.07 -11.32 -8.26
C ALA A 22 3.12 -11.67 -7.10
N PRO A 23 2.01 -12.38 -7.33
CA PRO A 23 1.08 -12.78 -6.26
C PRO A 23 1.72 -13.66 -5.18
N CYS A 24 2.85 -14.31 -5.49
CA CYS A 24 3.61 -15.14 -4.55
C CYS A 24 4.72 -14.37 -3.82
N ALA A 25 4.82 -13.05 -4.00
CA ALA A 25 5.82 -12.24 -3.32
C ALA A 25 5.67 -12.33 -1.80
N LYS A 26 6.81 -12.38 -1.10
CA LYS A 26 6.82 -12.40 0.37
C LYS A 26 6.38 -11.08 0.98
N ILE A 27 6.56 -9.98 0.26
CA ILE A 27 6.21 -8.64 0.70
C ILE A 27 5.02 -8.10 -0.09
N MET A 28 3.98 -7.69 0.64
CA MET A 28 2.86 -6.94 0.10
C MET A 28 2.95 -5.48 0.55
N ILE A 29 2.85 -4.56 -0.40
CA ILE A 29 2.77 -3.13 -0.12
C ILE A 29 1.30 -2.70 -0.23
N VAL A 30 0.80 -2.05 0.80
CA VAL A 30 -0.56 -1.53 0.85
C VAL A 30 -0.51 -0.01 0.95
N GLY A 31 -0.96 0.66 -0.10
CA GLY A 31 -1.11 2.11 -0.16
C GLY A 31 -2.53 2.56 0.16
N GLU A 32 -2.83 3.81 -0.12
CA GLU A 32 -4.13 4.44 0.18
C GLU A 32 -5.14 4.18 -0.94
N GLY A 33 -4.90 4.76 -2.10
CA GLY A 33 -5.74 4.66 -3.29
C GLY A 33 -5.01 5.22 -4.50
N PRO A 34 -5.54 4.98 -5.71
CA PRO A 34 -4.94 5.49 -6.92
C PRO A 34 -4.96 7.02 -6.98
N GLY A 35 -3.90 7.60 -7.52
CA GLY A 35 -3.85 8.99 -7.92
C GLY A 35 -4.25 9.17 -9.39
N ARG A 36 -3.98 10.36 -9.95
CA ARG A 36 -4.34 10.68 -11.34
C ARG A 36 -3.64 9.76 -12.35
N ASP A 37 -2.34 9.57 -12.20
CA ASP A 37 -1.55 8.79 -13.15
C ASP A 37 -1.94 7.31 -13.09
N GLU A 38 -2.21 6.80 -11.89
CA GLU A 38 -2.71 5.45 -11.66
C GLU A 38 -4.08 5.25 -12.30
N ASP A 39 -4.97 6.25 -12.18
CA ASP A 39 -6.31 6.24 -12.77
C ASP A 39 -6.24 6.19 -14.31
N MET A 40 -5.25 6.87 -14.91
CA MET A 40 -5.02 6.87 -16.36
C MET A 40 -4.39 5.55 -16.85
N GLU A 41 -3.44 4.99 -16.12
CA GLU A 41 -2.68 3.80 -16.56
C GLU A 41 -3.29 2.47 -16.10
N GLY A 42 -4.20 2.49 -15.13
CA GLY A 42 -4.83 1.28 -14.58
C GLY A 42 -3.88 0.41 -13.75
N ARG A 43 -2.82 1.00 -13.18
CA ARG A 43 -1.83 0.31 -12.33
C ARG A 43 -1.53 1.11 -11.07
N PRO A 44 -1.27 0.46 -9.91
CA PRO A 44 -0.93 1.16 -8.70
C PRO A 44 0.50 1.74 -8.74
N PHE A 45 0.69 2.88 -8.09
CA PHE A 45 2.01 3.48 -7.88
C PHE A 45 2.83 3.68 -9.16
N VAL A 46 2.29 4.39 -10.14
CA VAL A 46 2.98 4.70 -11.42
C VAL A 46 3.40 6.17 -11.55
N GLY A 47 2.82 7.08 -10.76
CA GLY A 47 3.21 8.48 -10.72
C GLY A 47 4.54 8.71 -10.02
N ARG A 48 4.85 9.98 -9.69
CA ARG A 48 6.12 10.36 -9.03
C ARG A 48 6.34 9.63 -7.70
N ALA A 49 5.27 9.47 -6.91
CA ALA A 49 5.32 8.70 -5.66
C ALA A 49 5.65 7.22 -5.93
N GLY A 50 5.06 6.63 -6.97
CA GLY A 50 5.34 5.26 -7.37
C GLY A 50 6.76 5.05 -7.86
N GLN A 51 7.31 6.01 -8.61
CA GLN A 51 8.70 5.96 -9.03
C GLN A 51 9.68 6.03 -7.84
N LEU A 52 9.34 6.81 -6.81
CA LEU A 52 10.12 6.82 -5.58
C LEU A 52 10.01 5.48 -4.85
N LEU A 53 8.82 4.90 -4.76
CA LEU A 53 8.61 3.58 -4.18
C LEU A 53 9.48 2.53 -4.87
N ASP A 54 9.52 2.51 -6.19
CA ASP A 54 10.35 1.58 -6.95
C ASP A 54 11.84 1.71 -6.60
N ARG A 55 12.34 2.94 -6.49
CA ARG A 55 13.74 3.19 -6.08
C ARG A 55 14.01 2.79 -4.64
N MET A 56 13.06 3.02 -3.74
CA MET A 56 13.18 2.62 -2.33
C MET A 56 13.34 1.10 -2.20
N PHE A 57 12.49 0.34 -2.85
CA PHE A 57 12.54 -1.11 -2.78
C PHE A 57 13.69 -1.70 -3.59
N ALA A 58 14.07 -1.10 -4.71
CA ALA A 58 15.28 -1.49 -5.44
C ALA A 58 16.54 -1.38 -4.58
N ALA A 59 16.62 -0.40 -3.68
CA ALA A 59 17.74 -0.22 -2.75
C ALA A 59 17.91 -1.37 -1.76
N ILE A 60 16.86 -2.17 -1.52
CA ILE A 60 16.92 -3.40 -0.72
C ILE A 60 16.81 -4.67 -1.56
N GLY A 61 16.98 -4.56 -2.88
CA GLY A 61 17.02 -5.70 -3.80
C GLY A 61 15.66 -6.23 -4.25
N LEU A 62 14.61 -5.45 -4.13
CA LEU A 62 13.24 -5.86 -4.46
C LEU A 62 12.67 -5.05 -5.64
N SER A 63 11.86 -5.70 -6.48
CA SER A 63 11.23 -5.07 -7.64
C SER A 63 9.84 -5.63 -7.90
N ARG A 64 8.90 -4.75 -8.29
CA ARG A 64 7.58 -5.17 -8.75
C ARG A 64 7.62 -5.93 -10.07
N SER A 65 8.69 -5.82 -10.83
CA SER A 65 8.87 -6.47 -12.14
C SER A 65 9.64 -7.77 -12.07
N SER A 66 10.03 -8.22 -10.88
CA SER A 66 10.74 -9.49 -10.70
C SER A 66 9.76 -10.66 -10.72
N ASP A 67 10.11 -11.72 -11.44
CA ASP A 67 9.39 -12.99 -11.44
C ASP A 67 9.83 -13.92 -10.28
N ASP A 68 10.93 -13.58 -9.61
CA ASP A 68 11.42 -14.30 -8.44
C ASP A 68 10.66 -13.86 -7.20
N ALA A 69 10.01 -14.79 -6.51
CA ALA A 69 9.24 -14.51 -5.30
C ALA A 69 10.07 -13.86 -4.17
N ASP A 70 11.35 -14.20 -4.08
CA ASP A 70 12.26 -13.66 -3.07
C ASP A 70 12.76 -12.24 -3.40
N ALA A 71 12.66 -11.83 -4.65
CA ALA A 71 13.09 -10.52 -5.14
C ALA A 71 11.91 -9.65 -5.61
N SER A 72 10.67 -10.11 -5.46
CA SER A 72 9.48 -9.40 -5.93
C SER A 72 8.73 -8.72 -4.81
N ILE A 73 7.92 -7.74 -5.17
CA ILE A 73 6.91 -7.12 -4.32
C ILE A 73 5.53 -7.22 -4.99
N TYR A 74 4.50 -7.27 -4.17
CA TYR A 74 3.11 -7.26 -4.60
C TYR A 74 2.42 -6.02 -4.05
N ILE A 75 1.86 -5.20 -4.91
CA ILE A 75 1.37 -3.86 -4.56
C ILE A 75 -0.14 -3.80 -4.69
N THR A 76 -0.80 -3.25 -3.68
CA THR A 76 -2.24 -2.97 -3.70
C THR A 76 -2.54 -1.68 -2.93
N ASN A 77 -3.80 -1.27 -2.90
CA ASN A 77 -4.30 -0.12 -2.15
C ASN A 77 -5.50 -0.51 -1.28
N VAL A 78 -5.78 0.28 -0.25
CA VAL A 78 -6.97 0.11 0.59
C VAL A 78 -8.25 0.31 -0.22
N VAL A 79 -8.30 1.36 -1.06
CA VAL A 79 -9.44 1.60 -1.96
C VAL A 79 -9.01 1.46 -3.42
N PRO A 80 -9.85 0.84 -4.29
CA PRO A 80 -9.50 0.55 -5.68
C PRO A 80 -9.85 1.66 -6.66
N TRP A 81 -10.30 2.82 -6.20
CA TRP A 81 -10.65 3.97 -7.02
C TRP A 81 -9.98 5.24 -6.54
N ARG A 82 -9.83 6.19 -7.45
CA ARG A 82 -9.34 7.53 -7.11
C ARG A 82 -10.45 8.32 -6.41
N PRO A 83 -10.27 8.75 -5.15
CA PRO A 83 -11.25 9.59 -4.48
C PRO A 83 -11.42 10.94 -5.21
N PRO A 84 -12.63 11.52 -5.24
CA PRO A 84 -12.86 12.83 -5.85
C PRO A 84 -11.90 13.89 -5.30
N GLN A 85 -11.34 14.72 -6.17
CA GLN A 85 -10.41 15.80 -5.81
C GLN A 85 -9.15 15.32 -5.04
N ASN A 86 -8.77 14.05 -5.19
CA ASN A 86 -7.66 13.42 -4.45
C ASN A 86 -7.79 13.53 -2.92
N ARG A 87 -9.02 13.62 -2.40
CA ARG A 87 -9.24 13.58 -0.96
C ARG A 87 -8.84 12.24 -0.36
N ASP A 88 -8.58 12.20 0.94
CA ASP A 88 -8.42 10.94 1.64
C ASP A 88 -9.70 10.11 1.59
N PRO A 89 -9.60 8.78 1.50
CA PRO A 89 -10.75 7.90 1.71
C PRO A 89 -11.39 8.15 3.08
N SER A 90 -12.72 8.19 3.11
CA SER A 90 -13.46 8.33 4.38
C SER A 90 -13.37 7.03 5.19
N PRO A 91 -13.59 7.09 6.53
CA PRO A 91 -13.66 5.89 7.37
C PRO A 91 -14.69 4.85 6.86
N ILE A 92 -15.81 5.31 6.32
CA ILE A 92 -16.83 4.42 5.74
C ILE A 92 -16.32 3.71 4.50
N GLU A 93 -15.62 4.42 3.61
CA GLU A 93 -15.01 3.81 2.41
C GLU A 93 -13.95 2.79 2.78
N ILE A 94 -13.13 3.07 3.79
CA ILE A 94 -12.13 2.13 4.30
C ILE A 94 -12.82 0.87 4.86
N ASP A 95 -13.84 1.03 5.69
CA ASP A 95 -14.56 -0.09 6.30
C ASP A 95 -15.30 -0.94 5.26
N MET A 96 -15.84 -0.32 4.21
CA MET A 96 -16.46 -1.04 3.10
C MET A 96 -15.47 -1.91 2.33
N MET A 97 -14.26 -1.43 2.14
CA MET A 97 -13.23 -2.14 1.36
C MET A 97 -12.39 -3.11 2.18
N LEU A 98 -12.38 -2.99 3.51
CA LEU A 98 -11.56 -3.81 4.38
C LEU A 98 -11.79 -5.33 4.22
N PRO A 99 -13.02 -5.85 4.08
CA PRO A 99 -13.24 -7.28 3.84
C PRO A 99 -12.56 -7.79 2.56
N PHE A 100 -12.53 -6.98 1.50
CA PHE A 100 -11.85 -7.31 0.25
C PHE A 100 -10.34 -7.31 0.41
N LEU A 101 -9.80 -6.31 1.09
CA LEU A 101 -8.37 -6.25 1.41
C LEU A 101 -7.94 -7.45 2.26
N ARG A 102 -8.70 -7.81 3.28
CA ARG A 102 -8.44 -8.99 4.11
C ARG A 102 -8.44 -10.28 3.30
N ARG A 103 -9.41 -10.43 2.40
CA ARG A 103 -9.47 -11.60 1.52
C ARG A 103 -8.30 -11.65 0.56
N HIS A 104 -7.90 -10.50 0.01
CA HIS A 104 -6.73 -10.37 -0.86
C HIS A 104 -5.44 -10.80 -0.14
N ILE A 105 -5.23 -10.32 1.09
CA ILE A 105 -4.09 -10.72 1.92
C ILE A 105 -4.12 -12.23 2.21
N ALA A 106 -5.29 -12.78 2.54
CA ALA A 106 -5.45 -14.21 2.82
C ALA A 106 -5.12 -15.09 1.60
N LEU A 107 -5.40 -14.62 0.40
CA LEU A 107 -5.10 -15.34 -0.85
C LEU A 107 -3.63 -15.21 -1.26
N ALA A 108 -3.06 -14.01 -1.16
CA ALA A 108 -1.67 -13.74 -1.52
C ALA A 108 -0.67 -14.31 -0.50
N LYS A 109 -1.07 -14.44 0.76
CA LYS A 109 -0.28 -14.98 1.87
C LYS A 109 1.12 -14.36 2.00
N PRO A 110 1.24 -13.04 2.07
CA PRO A 110 2.55 -12.42 2.27
C PRO A 110 3.11 -12.76 3.66
N GLU A 111 4.41 -12.78 3.78
CA GLU A 111 5.09 -12.91 5.08
C GLU A 111 5.12 -11.56 5.80
N ILE A 112 5.21 -10.46 5.04
CA ILE A 112 5.28 -9.09 5.55
C ILE A 112 4.35 -8.19 4.73
N ILE A 113 3.66 -7.30 5.43
CA ILE A 113 2.94 -6.18 4.82
C ILE A 113 3.66 -4.88 5.17
N VAL A 114 3.89 -4.04 4.17
CA VAL A 114 4.34 -2.66 4.36
C VAL A 114 3.14 -1.74 4.22
N ALA A 115 2.74 -1.10 5.32
CA ALA A 115 1.63 -0.16 5.36
C ALA A 115 2.13 1.26 5.08
N MET A 116 1.82 1.79 3.89
CA MET A 116 2.28 3.09 3.42
C MET A 116 1.29 4.20 3.76
N GLY A 117 1.56 4.94 4.84
CA GLY A 117 0.80 6.12 5.23
C GLY A 117 -0.35 5.85 6.20
N ASN A 118 -1.07 6.92 6.57
CA ASN A 118 -2.11 6.87 7.61
C ASN A 118 -3.32 6.01 7.24
N ILE A 119 -3.78 6.07 6.01
CA ILE A 119 -4.98 5.32 5.56
C ILE A 119 -4.71 3.82 5.60
N SER A 120 -3.55 3.39 5.14
CA SER A 120 -3.13 2.00 5.20
C SER A 120 -2.98 1.51 6.64
N CYS A 121 -2.36 2.30 7.52
CA CYS A 121 -2.27 2.00 8.94
C CYS A 121 -3.65 1.91 9.60
N GLN A 122 -4.57 2.82 9.29
CA GLN A 122 -5.93 2.79 9.82
C GLN A 122 -6.68 1.53 9.39
N ALA A 123 -6.55 1.13 8.13
CA ALA A 123 -7.21 -0.07 7.60
C ALA A 123 -6.66 -1.35 8.25
N LEU A 124 -5.34 -1.48 8.36
CA LEU A 124 -4.68 -2.71 8.80
C LEU A 124 -4.49 -2.80 10.30
N LEU A 125 -4.22 -1.68 10.98
CA LEU A 125 -3.86 -1.63 12.40
C LEU A 125 -4.90 -0.94 13.27
N ARG A 126 -5.92 -0.33 12.69
CA ARG A 126 -6.92 0.48 13.40
C ARG A 126 -6.30 1.68 14.15
N LYS A 127 -5.16 2.17 13.68
CA LYS A 127 -4.41 3.29 14.28
C LYS A 127 -4.02 4.28 13.19
N ARG A 128 -3.99 5.56 13.55
CA ARG A 128 -3.45 6.66 12.72
C ARG A 128 -2.22 7.28 13.39
N GLY A 129 -1.50 8.09 12.62
CA GLY A 129 -0.30 8.76 13.11
C GLY A 129 0.95 8.01 12.69
N VAL A 130 1.14 7.84 11.38
CA VAL A 130 2.28 7.12 10.80
C VAL A 130 3.63 7.67 11.30
N THR A 131 3.72 8.95 11.62
CA THR A 131 4.92 9.56 12.22
C THR A 131 5.36 8.86 13.50
N LYS A 132 4.40 8.39 14.31
CA LYS A 132 4.68 7.66 15.55
C LYS A 132 4.73 6.15 15.34
N LEU A 133 3.97 5.63 14.39
CA LEU A 133 3.84 4.20 14.13
C LEU A 133 5.00 3.65 13.29
N ARG A 134 5.59 4.48 12.42
CA ARG A 134 6.63 4.04 11.49
C ARG A 134 7.81 3.35 12.22
N GLY A 135 8.38 2.38 11.57
CA GLY A 135 9.55 1.66 12.07
C GLY A 135 9.29 0.68 13.21
N GLN A 136 8.04 0.56 13.65
CA GLN A 136 7.65 -0.36 14.73
C GLN A 136 6.80 -1.49 14.17
N TRP A 137 7.29 -2.72 14.30
CA TRP A 137 6.55 -3.89 13.89
C TRP A 137 5.23 -4.02 14.65
N ALA A 138 4.19 -4.30 13.91
CA ALA A 138 2.84 -4.56 14.44
C ALA A 138 2.24 -5.80 13.73
N THR A 139 1.06 -6.21 14.13
CA THR A 139 0.35 -7.32 13.49
C THR A 139 -0.99 -6.82 12.95
N GLY A 140 -1.26 -7.09 11.69
CA GLY A 140 -2.52 -6.80 11.02
C GLY A 140 -2.93 -7.95 10.11
N CYS A 141 -4.20 -8.35 10.16
CA CYS A 141 -4.71 -9.49 9.37
C CYS A 141 -3.90 -10.79 9.56
N GLY A 142 -3.32 -10.99 10.74
CA GLY A 142 -2.49 -12.16 11.05
C GLY A 142 -1.09 -12.15 10.42
N VAL A 143 -0.64 -11.01 9.91
CA VAL A 143 0.66 -10.84 9.23
C VAL A 143 1.47 -9.73 9.92
N ASP A 144 2.78 -9.85 9.90
CA ASP A 144 3.68 -8.78 10.36
C ASP A 144 3.55 -7.56 9.47
N VAL A 145 3.30 -6.40 10.08
CA VAL A 145 3.11 -5.13 9.39
C VAL A 145 4.18 -4.13 9.80
N MET A 146 4.84 -3.54 8.80
CA MET A 146 5.75 -2.42 8.98
C MET A 146 5.08 -1.12 8.50
N PRO A 147 4.67 -0.23 9.41
CA PRO A 147 4.22 1.10 9.03
C PRO A 147 5.38 1.95 8.51
N MET A 148 5.16 2.63 7.40
CA MET A 148 6.14 3.53 6.79
C MET A 148 5.48 4.80 6.28
N PHE A 149 6.29 5.86 6.07
CA PHE A 149 5.83 7.04 5.37
C PHE A 149 5.41 6.71 3.95
N HIS A 150 4.29 7.30 3.51
CA HIS A 150 3.88 7.22 2.11
C HIS A 150 4.92 7.95 1.23
N PRO A 151 5.29 7.41 0.06
CA PRO A 151 6.26 8.06 -0.82
C PRO A 151 5.90 9.50 -1.20
N ALA A 152 4.62 9.83 -1.36
CA ALA A 152 4.18 11.20 -1.61
C ALA A 152 4.56 12.18 -0.48
N TYR A 153 4.52 11.72 0.78
CA TYR A 153 5.00 12.50 1.92
C TYR A 153 6.51 12.76 1.82
N LEU A 154 7.28 11.76 1.42
CA LEU A 154 8.74 11.88 1.27
C LEU A 154 9.15 12.82 0.13
N LEU A 155 8.31 12.95 -0.89
CA LEU A 155 8.53 13.95 -1.96
C LEU A 155 8.38 15.37 -1.44
N ARG A 156 7.43 15.61 -0.52
CA ARG A 156 7.21 16.92 0.12
C ARG A 156 8.17 17.19 1.26
N ASN A 157 8.66 16.14 1.92
CA ASN A 157 9.53 16.21 3.11
C ASN A 157 10.77 15.33 2.91
N PRO A 158 11.75 15.76 2.07
CA PRO A 158 12.90 14.93 1.71
C PRO A 158 13.78 14.50 2.89
N LEU A 159 13.81 15.27 3.98
CA LEU A 159 14.58 14.93 5.19
C LEU A 159 14.08 13.63 5.85
N ALA A 160 12.79 13.33 5.74
CA ALA A 160 12.20 12.11 6.27
C ALA A 160 12.63 10.82 5.52
N LYS A 161 13.32 10.95 4.39
CA LYS A 161 13.88 9.79 3.66
C LYS A 161 14.90 9.01 4.48
N ARG A 162 15.61 9.66 5.41
CA ARG A 162 16.52 8.99 6.32
C ARG A 162 15.78 7.98 7.22
N GLU A 163 14.64 8.38 7.74
CA GLU A 163 13.80 7.50 8.58
C GLU A 163 13.18 6.37 7.76
N ALA A 164 12.70 6.67 6.56
CA ALA A 164 12.20 5.66 5.63
C ALA A 164 13.27 4.63 5.27
N TRP A 165 14.51 5.04 5.12
CA TRP A 165 15.64 4.13 4.90
C TRP A 165 15.87 3.17 6.07
N GLN A 166 15.78 3.67 7.31
CA GLN A 166 15.86 2.82 8.50
C GLN A 166 14.75 1.75 8.52
N ASP A 167 13.54 2.14 8.15
CA ASP A 167 12.40 1.22 8.09
C ASP A 167 12.59 0.15 7.00
N LEU A 168 13.10 0.54 5.82
CA LEU A 168 13.44 -0.40 4.76
C LEU A 168 14.52 -1.41 5.17
N GLN A 169 15.53 -0.96 5.91
CA GLN A 169 16.56 -1.86 6.45
C GLN A 169 15.95 -2.87 7.42
N ALA A 170 15.04 -2.46 8.29
CA ALA A 170 14.34 -3.37 9.19
C ALA A 170 13.49 -4.41 8.43
N VAL A 171 12.84 -3.99 7.33
CA VAL A 171 12.14 -4.93 6.43
C VAL A 171 13.13 -5.90 5.79
N GLN A 172 14.24 -5.41 5.25
CA GLN A 172 15.27 -6.25 4.63
C GLN A 172 15.84 -7.29 5.60
N GLU A 173 16.07 -6.91 6.85
CA GLU A 173 16.57 -7.84 7.88
C GLU A 173 15.54 -8.93 8.20
N ARG A 174 14.26 -8.61 8.19
CA ARG A 174 13.19 -9.55 8.53
C ARG A 174 12.98 -10.63 7.46
N ILE A 175 13.22 -10.32 6.19
CA ILE A 175 13.02 -11.27 5.07
C ILE A 175 14.26 -12.13 4.76
N ARG A 176 15.38 -11.85 5.37
CA ARG A 176 16.59 -12.69 5.28
C ARG A 176 16.49 -13.89 6.20
#